data_cbe7cf734c0f1fb5f4bf6aedc1304652
#
_entry.id   cbe7cf734c0f1fb5f4bf6aedc1304652
#
_cell.length_a   1.000
_cell.length_b   1.000
_cell.length_c   1.000
_cell.angle_alpha   90.00
_cell.angle_beta   90.00
_cell.angle_gamma   90.00
#
_symmetry.space_group_name_H-M   'P 1'
#
loop_
_entity.id
_entity.type
_entity.pdbx_description
1 polymer ?
#
loop_
_entity_poly.entity_id
_entity_poly.type
_entity_poly.pdbx_seq_one_letter_code
_entity_poly.pdbx_strand_id
1 'polypeptide(L)'
;MTSLSYCGEMVRKHDPDRFLLSLYEPGSVREGLFALYAFHHEIAKTREVVTETQLGLIRLQWWRDALAGYYERGAVLKHQVLEPLCAAIAQYNLPREDFDSLMYAREFDLEDRLPSNLDGMVKYAVYTNAPLLRLALKITGQTANEADIDNVAAAYGLTGLLRALPAHLRQRRCYLPEDMLHKQEISVYDLYDGSAATKISPVVLAVLAQAEQRTAAVSGAAPKPLRRMNKLSRMYQKQIRRAGGDIFAPAMGVPPLLRELRLLFV
;
A
#
# COMPACT_ATOMS: atom_id res chain seq x y z
N MET A 1 5.07 12.40 -28.02
CA MET A 1 4.83 11.96 -26.63
C MET A 1 5.08 10.47 -26.61
N THR A 2 6.07 9.99 -25.87
CA THR A 2 6.28 8.55 -25.67
C THR A 2 5.09 8.01 -24.88
N SER A 3 4.43 6.97 -25.40
CA SER A 3 3.34 6.29 -24.69
C SER A 3 3.89 5.69 -23.39
N LEU A 4 3.09 5.70 -22.32
CA LEU A 4 3.44 5.00 -21.09
C LEU A 4 3.59 3.49 -21.38
N SER A 5 4.48 2.84 -20.65
CA SER A 5 4.58 1.38 -20.66
C SER A 5 3.30 0.74 -20.09
N TYR A 6 3.11 -0.56 -20.34
CA TYR A 6 2.01 -1.32 -19.71
C TYR A 6 1.99 -1.18 -18.18
N CYS A 7 3.16 -1.30 -17.55
CA CYS A 7 3.29 -1.11 -16.10
C CYS A 7 2.92 0.32 -15.67
N GLY A 8 3.36 1.33 -16.42
CA GLY A 8 3.02 2.73 -16.16
C GLY A 8 1.53 3.00 -16.24
N GLU A 9 0.85 2.48 -17.27
CA GLU A 9 -0.61 2.59 -17.42
C GLU A 9 -1.36 1.87 -16.30
N MET A 10 -0.91 0.68 -15.91
CA MET A 10 -1.48 -0.08 -14.80
C MET A 10 -1.38 0.70 -13.49
N VAL A 11 -0.20 1.23 -13.15
CA VAL A 11 0.00 2.01 -11.93
C VAL A 11 -0.80 3.29 -11.96
N ARG A 12 -0.84 4.01 -13.09
CA ARG A 12 -1.66 5.22 -13.26
C ARG A 12 -3.14 4.96 -12.95
N LYS A 13 -3.67 3.82 -13.41
CA LYS A 13 -5.07 3.45 -13.26
C LYS A 13 -5.42 2.96 -11.86
N HIS A 14 -4.56 2.15 -11.25
CA HIS A 14 -4.88 1.40 -10.02
C HIS A 14 -4.20 1.93 -8.76
N ASP A 15 -3.10 2.67 -8.89
CA ASP A 15 -2.40 3.33 -7.79
C ASP A 15 -1.92 4.74 -8.20
N PRO A 16 -2.88 5.68 -8.41
CA PRO A 16 -2.57 7.03 -8.89
C PRO A 16 -1.67 7.82 -7.93
N ASP A 17 -1.64 7.46 -6.64
CA ASP A 17 -0.77 8.10 -5.65
C ASP A 17 0.69 7.70 -5.87
N ARG A 18 0.99 6.39 -6.03
CA ARG A 18 2.35 5.93 -6.35
C ARG A 18 2.76 6.31 -7.76
N PHE A 19 1.85 6.35 -8.71
CA PHE A 19 2.12 6.92 -10.04
C PHE A 19 2.59 8.36 -9.93
N LEU A 20 1.83 9.21 -9.23
CA LEU A 20 2.19 10.61 -9.01
C LEU A 20 3.55 10.75 -8.32
N LEU A 21 3.80 9.99 -7.25
CA LEU A 21 5.08 10.00 -6.54
C LEU A 21 6.25 9.63 -7.46
N SER A 22 6.07 8.66 -8.36
CA SER A 22 7.08 8.28 -9.35
C SER A 22 7.44 9.41 -10.31
N LEU A 23 6.49 10.31 -10.63
CA LEU A 23 6.74 11.44 -11.53
C LEU A 23 7.71 12.49 -10.95
N TYR A 24 7.89 12.52 -9.64
CA TYR A 24 8.89 13.39 -8.98
C TYR A 24 10.30 12.81 -8.98
N GLU A 25 10.45 11.56 -9.40
CA GLU A 25 11.74 10.92 -9.53
C GLU A 25 12.33 11.11 -10.94
N PRO A 26 13.66 11.00 -11.12
CA PRO A 26 14.29 11.09 -12.43
C PRO A 26 13.66 10.16 -13.46
N GLY A 27 13.56 10.61 -14.71
CA GLY A 27 12.97 9.81 -15.81
C GLY A 27 13.60 8.43 -15.98
N SER A 28 14.90 8.31 -15.73
CA SER A 28 15.67 7.07 -15.85
C SER A 28 15.27 5.95 -14.89
N VAL A 29 14.60 6.27 -13.77
CA VAL A 29 14.20 5.27 -12.76
C VAL A 29 12.70 4.96 -12.76
N ARG A 30 11.90 5.75 -13.50
CA ARG A 30 10.43 5.64 -13.46
C ARG A 30 9.91 4.30 -13.92
N GLU A 31 10.49 3.73 -14.99
CA GLU A 31 10.07 2.42 -15.49
C GLU A 31 10.34 1.30 -14.48
N GLY A 32 11.45 1.37 -13.74
CA GLY A 32 11.71 0.44 -12.63
C GLY A 32 10.68 0.56 -11.50
N LEU A 33 10.28 1.80 -11.14
CA LEU A 33 9.23 2.04 -10.16
C LEU A 33 7.86 1.55 -10.66
N PHE A 34 7.53 1.78 -11.93
CA PHE A 34 6.27 1.29 -12.51
C PHE A 34 6.21 -0.23 -12.53
N ALA A 35 7.30 -0.92 -12.88
CA ALA A 35 7.36 -2.37 -12.84
C ALA A 35 7.18 -2.91 -11.41
N LEU A 36 7.84 -2.29 -10.43
CA LEU A 36 7.71 -2.64 -9.01
C LEU A 36 6.26 -2.44 -8.49
N TYR A 37 5.65 -1.31 -8.78
CA TYR A 37 4.29 -1.00 -8.31
C TYR A 37 3.22 -1.79 -9.06
N ALA A 38 3.44 -2.12 -10.34
CA ALA A 38 2.58 -3.03 -11.08
C ALA A 38 2.61 -4.45 -10.49
N PHE A 39 3.80 -4.96 -10.13
CA PHE A 39 3.94 -6.22 -9.38
C PHE A 39 3.18 -6.16 -8.05
N HIS A 40 3.39 -5.09 -7.26
CA HIS A 40 2.69 -4.93 -6.00
C HIS A 40 1.15 -4.94 -6.18
N HIS A 41 0.63 -4.28 -7.22
CA HIS A 41 -0.79 -4.34 -7.56
C HIS A 41 -1.24 -5.76 -7.91
N GLU A 42 -0.46 -6.51 -8.70
CA GLU A 42 -0.78 -7.90 -9.09
C GLU A 42 -0.92 -8.83 -7.88
N ILE A 43 -0.03 -8.71 -6.88
CA ILE A 43 -0.14 -9.54 -5.67
C ILE A 43 -1.23 -9.02 -4.73
N ALA A 44 -1.43 -7.70 -4.61
CA ALA A 44 -2.44 -7.11 -3.74
C ALA A 44 -3.88 -7.42 -4.19
N LYS A 45 -4.14 -7.45 -5.51
CA LYS A 45 -5.46 -7.78 -6.04
C LYS A 45 -5.81 -9.28 -5.97
N THR A 46 -4.90 -10.15 -5.50
CA THR A 46 -5.12 -11.61 -5.51
C THR A 46 -6.45 -11.97 -4.88
N ARG A 47 -6.76 -11.44 -3.69
CA ARG A 47 -8.04 -11.69 -3.01
C ARG A 47 -9.27 -11.14 -3.76
N GLU A 48 -9.09 -10.15 -4.63
CA GLU A 48 -10.19 -9.54 -5.40
C GLU A 48 -10.60 -10.36 -6.61
N VAL A 49 -9.66 -11.14 -7.14
CA VAL A 49 -9.84 -11.89 -8.39
C VAL A 49 -10.09 -13.38 -8.18
N VAL A 50 -10.04 -13.85 -6.91
CA VAL A 50 -10.33 -15.24 -6.56
C VAL A 50 -11.47 -15.33 -5.55
N THR A 51 -12.26 -16.36 -5.64
CA THR A 51 -13.35 -16.65 -4.70
C THR A 51 -12.91 -17.58 -3.57
N GLU A 52 -11.91 -18.43 -3.83
CA GLU A 52 -11.42 -19.44 -2.90
C GLU A 52 -9.99 -19.12 -2.46
N THR A 53 -9.73 -19.29 -1.16
CA THR A 53 -8.40 -19.11 -0.55
C THR A 53 -7.32 -19.90 -1.27
N GLN A 54 -7.61 -21.16 -1.65
CA GLN A 54 -6.66 -22.04 -2.33
C GLN A 54 -6.21 -21.48 -3.68
N LEU A 55 -7.12 -20.90 -4.46
CA LEU A 55 -6.78 -20.27 -5.74
C LEU A 55 -5.89 -19.04 -5.54
N GLY A 56 -6.11 -18.30 -4.46
CA GLY A 56 -5.26 -17.18 -4.07
C GLY A 56 -3.84 -17.62 -3.72
N LEU A 57 -3.70 -18.69 -2.93
CA LEU A 57 -2.39 -19.25 -2.59
C LEU A 57 -1.65 -19.76 -3.84
N ILE A 58 -2.34 -20.45 -4.77
CA ILE A 58 -1.76 -20.88 -6.06
C ILE A 58 -1.25 -19.68 -6.87
N ARG A 59 -2.03 -18.57 -6.90
CA ARG A 59 -1.62 -17.36 -7.61
C ARG A 59 -0.39 -16.70 -6.98
N LEU A 60 -0.31 -16.61 -5.66
CA LEU A 60 0.88 -16.10 -4.96
C LEU A 60 2.08 -17.04 -5.15
N GLN A 61 1.84 -18.36 -5.14
CA GLN A 61 2.90 -19.35 -5.39
C GLN A 61 3.47 -19.23 -6.81
N TRP A 62 2.63 -18.98 -7.81
CA TRP A 62 3.11 -18.74 -9.19
C TRP A 62 4.10 -17.57 -9.24
N TRP A 63 3.82 -16.46 -8.53
CA TRP A 63 4.75 -15.33 -8.45
C TRP A 63 6.05 -15.70 -7.74
N ARG A 64 5.99 -16.51 -6.67
CA ARG A 64 7.20 -17.02 -5.98
C ARG A 64 8.06 -17.86 -6.90
N ASP A 65 7.45 -18.81 -7.61
CA ASP A 65 8.16 -19.71 -8.50
C ASP A 65 8.78 -18.96 -9.68
N ALA A 66 8.07 -17.99 -10.24
CA ALA A 66 8.57 -17.13 -11.32
C ALA A 66 9.78 -16.30 -10.87
N LEU A 67 9.71 -15.67 -9.71
CA LEU A 67 10.85 -14.92 -9.15
C LEU A 67 11.99 -15.84 -8.73
N ALA A 68 11.72 -17.01 -8.10
CA ALA A 68 12.73 -18.00 -7.78
C ALA A 68 13.48 -18.45 -9.03
N GLY A 69 12.74 -18.79 -10.10
CA GLY A 69 13.32 -19.15 -11.38
C GLY A 69 14.23 -18.08 -11.97
N TYR A 70 13.86 -16.80 -11.81
CA TYR A 70 14.70 -15.69 -12.23
C TYR A 70 15.98 -15.56 -11.39
N TYR A 71 15.88 -15.53 -10.08
CA TYR A 71 17.05 -15.37 -9.19
C TYR A 71 18.02 -16.54 -9.27
N GLU A 72 17.53 -17.76 -9.45
CA GLU A 72 18.35 -18.99 -9.47
C GLU A 72 18.97 -19.28 -10.84
N ARG A 73 18.26 -18.99 -11.92
CA ARG A 73 18.63 -19.45 -13.27
C ARG A 73 18.56 -18.37 -14.35
N GLY A 74 18.17 -17.13 -13.99
CA GLY A 74 17.94 -16.07 -14.97
C GLY A 74 16.70 -16.33 -15.87
N ALA A 75 15.81 -17.24 -15.49
CA ALA A 75 14.65 -17.59 -16.30
C ALA A 75 13.57 -16.50 -16.22
N VAL A 76 13.22 -15.92 -17.36
CA VAL A 76 12.16 -14.89 -17.46
C VAL A 76 10.96 -15.50 -18.18
N LEU A 77 9.85 -15.68 -17.46
CA LEU A 77 8.58 -16.10 -18.08
C LEU A 77 7.94 -14.92 -18.79
N LYS A 78 7.30 -15.19 -19.95
CA LYS A 78 6.59 -14.16 -20.71
C LYS A 78 5.37 -13.65 -19.95
N HIS A 79 5.44 -12.43 -19.42
CA HIS A 79 4.37 -11.78 -18.70
C HIS A 79 4.58 -10.28 -18.67
N GLN A 80 3.54 -9.49 -18.94
CA GLN A 80 3.62 -8.03 -19.13
C GLN A 80 4.18 -7.25 -17.92
N VAL A 81 4.12 -7.82 -16.72
CA VAL A 81 4.66 -7.21 -15.49
C VAL A 81 5.97 -7.89 -15.09
N LEU A 82 6.09 -9.21 -15.24
CA LEU A 82 7.27 -9.96 -14.79
C LEU A 82 8.52 -9.59 -15.60
N GLU A 83 8.42 -9.49 -16.91
CA GLU A 83 9.57 -9.14 -17.76
C GLU A 83 10.18 -7.77 -17.38
N PRO A 84 9.39 -6.66 -17.28
CA PRO A 84 9.92 -5.39 -16.79
C PRO A 84 10.43 -5.45 -15.35
N LEU A 85 9.78 -6.26 -14.49
CA LEU A 85 10.23 -6.45 -13.11
C LEU A 85 11.60 -7.13 -13.06
N CYS A 86 11.81 -8.20 -13.82
CA CYS A 86 13.11 -8.89 -13.90
C CYS A 86 14.21 -7.95 -14.43
N ALA A 87 13.90 -7.09 -15.40
CA ALA A 87 14.82 -6.07 -15.88
C ALA A 87 15.18 -5.07 -14.77
N ALA A 88 14.20 -4.61 -13.97
CA ALA A 88 14.43 -3.74 -12.82
C ALA A 88 15.24 -4.44 -11.73
N ILE A 89 14.98 -5.73 -11.44
CA ILE A 89 15.75 -6.52 -10.47
C ILE A 89 17.23 -6.56 -10.88
N ALA A 90 17.53 -6.85 -12.15
CA ALA A 90 18.89 -6.87 -12.66
C ALA A 90 19.56 -5.49 -12.59
N GLN A 91 18.87 -4.45 -13.06
CA GLN A 91 19.42 -3.10 -13.16
C GLN A 91 19.75 -2.50 -11.79
N TYR A 92 18.92 -2.75 -10.77
CA TYR A 92 19.05 -2.11 -9.46
C TYR A 92 19.48 -3.07 -8.35
N ASN A 93 19.81 -4.32 -8.66
CA ASN A 93 20.18 -5.36 -7.70
C ASN A 93 19.16 -5.49 -6.55
N LEU A 94 17.88 -5.63 -6.92
CA LEU A 94 16.80 -5.72 -5.93
C LEU A 94 16.87 -7.07 -5.19
N PRO A 95 16.79 -7.11 -3.85
CA PRO A 95 16.90 -8.35 -3.08
C PRO A 95 15.60 -9.17 -3.13
N ARG A 96 15.74 -10.50 -3.20
CA ARG A 96 14.62 -11.45 -3.25
C ARG A 96 13.76 -11.39 -1.98
N GLU A 97 14.38 -11.22 -0.84
CA GLU A 97 13.77 -11.28 0.49
C GLU A 97 12.62 -10.27 0.65
N ASP A 98 12.75 -9.08 0.06
CA ASP A 98 11.69 -8.07 0.11
C ASP A 98 10.48 -8.47 -0.73
N PHE A 99 10.68 -9.16 -1.88
CA PHE A 99 9.58 -9.71 -2.70
C PHE A 99 8.87 -10.86 -1.98
N ASP A 100 9.62 -11.77 -1.38
CA ASP A 100 9.08 -12.90 -0.60
C ASP A 100 8.25 -12.38 0.59
N SER A 101 8.74 -11.35 1.28
CA SER A 101 8.05 -10.69 2.39
C SER A 101 6.73 -10.06 1.94
N LEU A 102 6.70 -9.38 0.79
CA LEU A 102 5.48 -8.80 0.23
C LEU A 102 4.44 -9.87 -0.10
N MET A 103 4.84 -10.98 -0.71
CA MET A 103 3.92 -12.07 -1.05
C MET A 103 3.39 -12.77 0.21
N TYR A 104 4.24 -12.98 1.21
CA TYR A 104 3.82 -13.55 2.49
C TYR A 104 2.78 -12.68 3.19
N ALA A 105 2.99 -11.36 3.21
CA ALA A 105 2.01 -10.44 3.81
C ALA A 105 0.63 -10.51 3.12
N ARG A 106 0.56 -10.89 1.83
CA ARG A 106 -0.70 -11.03 1.10
C ARG A 106 -1.45 -12.34 1.38
N GLU A 107 -0.81 -13.33 2.00
CA GLU A 107 -1.53 -14.52 2.46
C GLU A 107 -2.56 -14.18 3.54
N PHE A 108 -2.26 -13.20 4.40
CA PHE A 108 -3.22 -12.70 5.39
C PHE A 108 -4.54 -12.21 4.76
N ASP A 109 -4.46 -11.59 3.57
CA ASP A 109 -5.65 -11.11 2.85
C ASP A 109 -6.58 -12.26 2.41
N LEU A 110 -6.08 -13.50 2.35
CA LEU A 110 -6.83 -14.69 1.95
C LEU A 110 -7.53 -15.38 3.13
N GLU A 111 -7.17 -15.04 4.37
CA GLU A 111 -7.74 -15.66 5.56
C GLU A 111 -9.08 -15.06 5.98
N ASP A 112 -9.50 -13.93 5.40
CA ASP A 112 -10.71 -13.16 5.71
C ASP A 112 -10.84 -12.83 7.23
N ARG A 113 -9.70 -12.63 7.89
CA ARG A 113 -9.63 -12.29 9.31
C ARG A 113 -9.37 -10.81 9.52
N LEU A 114 -9.97 -10.27 10.59
CA LEU A 114 -9.65 -8.93 11.05
C LEU A 114 -8.33 -8.94 11.85
N PRO A 115 -7.56 -7.84 11.84
CA PRO A 115 -6.53 -7.64 12.85
C PRO A 115 -7.13 -7.68 14.25
N SER A 116 -6.58 -8.49 15.15
CA SER A 116 -7.15 -8.66 16.51
C SER A 116 -7.17 -7.34 17.31
N ASN A 117 -6.20 -6.44 17.03
CA ASN A 117 -6.04 -5.16 17.71
C ASN A 117 -5.28 -4.15 16.81
N LEU A 118 -5.15 -2.92 17.32
CA LEU A 118 -4.46 -1.84 16.57
C LEU A 118 -3.00 -2.18 16.24
N ASP A 119 -2.26 -2.86 17.12
CA ASP A 119 -0.88 -3.26 16.87
C ASP A 119 -0.79 -4.26 15.70
N GLY A 120 -1.72 -5.21 15.63
CA GLY A 120 -1.86 -6.13 14.50
C GLY A 120 -2.11 -5.40 13.18
N MET A 121 -2.98 -4.38 13.19
CA MET A 121 -3.23 -3.53 12.01
C MET A 121 -1.99 -2.72 11.59
N VAL A 122 -1.23 -2.20 12.57
CA VAL A 122 0.05 -1.50 12.31
C VAL A 122 1.07 -2.46 11.68
N LYS A 123 1.23 -3.66 12.26
CA LYS A 123 2.14 -4.68 11.71
C LYS A 123 1.78 -5.05 10.27
N TYR A 124 0.50 -5.27 9.98
CA TYR A 124 0.03 -5.52 8.62
C TYR A 124 0.40 -4.37 7.68
N ALA A 125 0.16 -3.10 8.08
CA ALA A 125 0.52 -1.93 7.28
C ALA A 125 2.03 -1.85 7.01
N VAL A 126 2.88 -2.18 8.00
CA VAL A 126 4.34 -2.24 7.84
C VAL A 126 4.74 -3.38 6.90
N TYR A 127 4.28 -4.61 7.14
CA TYR A 127 4.65 -5.77 6.34
C TYR A 127 4.24 -5.66 4.87
N THR A 128 3.14 -4.97 4.59
CA THR A 128 2.68 -4.76 3.19
C THR A 128 3.34 -3.58 2.50
N ASN A 129 4.02 -2.68 3.21
CA ASN A 129 4.60 -1.47 2.62
C ASN A 129 6.10 -1.30 2.84
N ALA A 130 6.68 -1.70 3.97
CA ALA A 130 8.12 -1.47 4.23
C ALA A 130 9.05 -2.19 3.21
N PRO A 131 8.83 -3.48 2.85
CA PRO A 131 9.64 -4.10 1.82
C PRO A 131 9.51 -3.39 0.46
N LEU A 132 8.31 -2.92 0.11
CA LEU A 132 8.08 -2.16 -1.11
C LEU A 132 8.85 -0.83 -1.12
N LEU A 133 8.93 -0.15 0.03
CA LEU A 133 9.70 1.08 0.18
C LEU A 133 11.20 0.84 0.07
N ARG A 134 11.74 -0.25 0.66
CA ARG A 134 13.16 -0.63 0.49
C ARG A 134 13.51 -0.84 -0.97
N LEU A 135 12.68 -1.59 -1.70
CA LEU A 135 12.87 -1.81 -3.14
C LEU A 135 12.81 -0.49 -3.93
N ALA A 136 11.84 0.38 -3.63
CA ALA A 136 11.71 1.68 -4.29
C ALA A 136 12.91 2.60 -4.01
N LEU A 137 13.42 2.61 -2.78
CA LEU A 137 14.63 3.35 -2.41
C LEU A 137 15.86 2.85 -3.19
N LYS A 138 16.03 1.54 -3.33
CA LYS A 138 17.11 0.98 -4.17
C LYS A 138 17.00 1.42 -5.63
N ILE A 139 15.80 1.41 -6.21
CA ILE A 139 15.57 1.89 -7.58
C ILE A 139 15.94 3.36 -7.73
N THR A 140 15.63 4.18 -6.73
CA THR A 140 15.94 5.63 -6.77
C THR A 140 17.36 5.97 -6.31
N GLY A 141 18.19 4.95 -5.95
CA GLY A 141 19.55 5.15 -5.45
C GLY A 141 19.60 5.87 -4.09
N GLN A 142 18.54 5.76 -3.29
CA GLN A 142 18.43 6.39 -1.98
C GLN A 142 18.53 5.36 -0.86
N THR A 143 18.97 5.81 0.31
CA THR A 143 19.01 5.00 1.54
C THR A 143 18.27 5.71 2.66
N ALA A 144 17.70 4.94 3.58
CA ALA A 144 17.05 5.44 4.78
C ALA A 144 17.32 4.49 5.95
N ASN A 145 17.16 4.98 7.17
CA ASN A 145 17.15 4.11 8.34
C ASN A 145 15.82 3.32 8.40
N GLU A 146 15.83 2.15 9.00
CA GLU A 146 14.65 1.26 9.09
C GLU A 146 13.49 1.92 9.86
N ALA A 147 13.77 2.75 10.86
CA ALA A 147 12.73 3.43 11.62
C ALA A 147 11.93 4.41 10.74
N ASP A 148 12.58 5.14 9.84
CA ASP A 148 11.89 6.02 8.89
C ASP A 148 11.09 5.21 7.86
N ILE A 149 11.64 4.09 7.37
CA ILE A 149 10.93 3.18 6.45
C ILE A 149 9.66 2.64 7.12
N ASP A 150 9.77 2.10 8.33
CA ASP A 150 8.65 1.54 9.08
C ASP A 150 7.59 2.58 9.43
N ASN A 151 8.03 3.79 9.83
CA ASN A 151 7.10 4.88 10.14
C ASN A 151 6.34 5.35 8.90
N VAL A 152 7.01 5.50 7.74
CA VAL A 152 6.33 5.86 6.49
C VAL A 152 5.43 4.73 6.01
N ALA A 153 5.87 3.47 6.10
CA ALA A 153 5.08 2.29 5.76
C ALA A 153 3.79 2.20 6.59
N ALA A 154 3.91 2.36 7.92
CA ALA A 154 2.76 2.38 8.81
C ALA A 154 1.83 3.57 8.53
N ALA A 155 2.37 4.79 8.42
CA ALA A 155 1.59 6.00 8.17
C ALA A 155 0.81 5.91 6.86
N TYR A 156 1.49 5.53 5.76
CA TYR A 156 0.87 5.40 4.43
C TYR A 156 -0.11 4.24 4.40
N GLY A 157 0.27 3.07 4.94
CA GLY A 157 -0.57 1.87 4.96
C GLY A 157 -1.85 2.06 5.77
N LEU A 158 -1.77 2.56 7.01
CA LEU A 158 -2.95 2.83 7.84
C LEU A 158 -3.86 3.88 7.19
N THR A 159 -3.29 4.96 6.68
CA THR A 159 -4.07 6.00 5.98
C THR A 159 -4.76 5.43 4.74
N GLY A 160 -4.07 4.57 3.98
CA GLY A 160 -4.61 3.88 2.81
C GLY A 160 -5.76 2.93 3.16
N LEU A 161 -5.61 2.14 4.22
CA LEU A 161 -6.66 1.23 4.70
C LEU A 161 -7.92 1.99 5.14
N LEU A 162 -7.77 3.13 5.84
CA LEU A 162 -8.91 3.97 6.21
C LEU A 162 -9.63 4.53 4.96
N ARG A 163 -8.88 5.04 3.99
CA ARG A 163 -9.45 5.57 2.73
C ARG A 163 -10.14 4.50 1.89
N ALA A 164 -9.58 3.30 1.87
CA ALA A 164 -10.12 2.19 1.11
C ALA A 164 -11.27 1.47 1.83
N LEU A 165 -11.53 1.77 3.11
CA LEU A 165 -12.51 1.06 3.92
C LEU A 165 -13.90 0.98 3.27
N PRO A 166 -14.48 2.05 2.66
CA PRO A 166 -15.77 1.92 1.97
C PRO A 166 -15.76 0.92 0.82
N ALA A 167 -14.63 0.80 0.11
CA ALA A 167 -14.48 -0.19 -0.96
C ALA A 167 -14.31 -1.61 -0.40
N HIS A 168 -13.53 -1.76 0.66
CA HIS A 168 -13.35 -3.04 1.32
C HIS A 168 -14.67 -3.58 1.91
N LEU A 169 -15.45 -2.75 2.57
CA LEU A 169 -16.74 -3.17 3.14
C LEU A 169 -17.72 -3.66 2.06
N ARG A 170 -17.78 -3.00 0.89
CA ARG A 170 -18.58 -3.49 -0.26
C ARG A 170 -18.14 -4.87 -0.76
N GLN A 171 -16.86 -5.21 -0.56
CA GLN A 171 -16.30 -6.52 -0.89
C GLN A 171 -16.35 -7.50 0.30
N ARG A 172 -17.08 -7.16 1.36
CA ARG A 172 -17.15 -7.93 2.62
C ARG A 172 -15.78 -8.19 3.23
N ARG A 173 -14.94 -7.14 3.27
CA ARG A 173 -13.62 -7.16 3.93
C ARG A 173 -13.53 -6.03 4.93
N CYS A 174 -12.86 -6.30 6.03
CA CYS A 174 -12.61 -5.30 7.06
C CYS A 174 -11.18 -5.47 7.59
N TYR A 175 -10.45 -4.36 7.67
CA TYR A 175 -9.10 -4.31 8.26
C TYR A 175 -9.08 -3.49 9.56
N LEU A 176 -10.24 -3.10 10.09
CA LEU A 176 -10.30 -2.40 11.38
C LEU A 176 -10.01 -3.38 12.52
N PRO A 177 -9.40 -2.89 13.63
CA PRO A 177 -9.09 -3.72 14.79
C PRO A 177 -10.37 -4.31 15.43
N GLU A 178 -10.41 -5.63 15.59
CA GLU A 178 -11.55 -6.35 16.11
C GLU A 178 -11.91 -5.94 17.54
N ASP A 179 -10.90 -5.80 18.42
CA ASP A 179 -11.07 -5.37 19.81
C ASP A 179 -11.69 -3.97 19.94
N MET A 180 -11.39 -3.09 18.97
CA MET A 180 -11.93 -1.73 18.95
C MET A 180 -13.37 -1.71 18.43
N LEU A 181 -13.72 -2.57 17.48
CA LEU A 181 -15.09 -2.74 17.02
C LEU A 181 -15.95 -3.29 18.16
N HIS A 182 -15.49 -4.31 18.87
CA HIS A 182 -16.19 -4.89 20.03
C HIS A 182 -16.43 -3.85 21.14
N LYS A 183 -15.46 -2.96 21.43
CA LYS A 183 -15.63 -1.87 22.42
C LYS A 183 -16.71 -0.86 22.03
N GLN A 184 -17.03 -0.76 20.75
CA GLN A 184 -18.10 0.09 20.23
C GLN A 184 -19.40 -0.67 19.97
N GLU A 185 -19.45 -1.94 20.38
CA GLU A 185 -20.60 -2.83 20.14
C GLU A 185 -20.96 -2.93 18.65
N ILE A 186 -19.93 -2.95 17.78
CA ILE A 186 -20.06 -3.07 16.33
C ILE A 186 -19.66 -4.47 15.90
N SER A 187 -20.58 -5.19 15.28
CA SER A 187 -20.28 -6.41 14.54
C SER A 187 -19.70 -6.06 13.15
N VAL A 188 -18.82 -6.89 12.63
CA VAL A 188 -18.34 -6.74 11.25
C VAL A 188 -19.48 -6.81 10.23
N TYR A 189 -20.54 -7.57 10.53
CA TYR A 189 -21.74 -7.68 9.69
C TYR A 189 -22.52 -6.36 9.62
N ASP A 190 -22.58 -5.60 10.73
CA ASP A 190 -23.20 -4.26 10.77
C ASP A 190 -22.44 -3.26 9.90
N LEU A 191 -21.14 -3.50 9.68
CA LEU A 191 -20.35 -2.70 8.73
C LEU A 191 -20.65 -3.09 7.28
N TYR A 192 -20.85 -4.38 6.99
CA TYR A 192 -21.12 -4.87 5.65
C TYR A 192 -22.51 -4.50 5.13
N ASP A 193 -23.50 -4.39 6.01
CA ASP A 193 -24.87 -3.95 5.67
C ASP A 193 -25.05 -2.43 5.80
N GLY A 194 -24.05 -1.72 6.34
CA GLY A 194 -24.04 -0.28 6.49
C GLY A 194 -24.74 0.26 7.73
N SER A 195 -25.34 -0.59 8.58
CA SER A 195 -26.08 -0.16 9.79
C SER A 195 -25.19 0.51 10.84
N ALA A 196 -23.91 0.18 10.87
CA ALA A 196 -22.93 0.78 11.79
C ALA A 196 -22.08 1.91 11.14
N ALA A 197 -22.40 2.36 9.93
CA ALA A 197 -21.58 3.35 9.22
C ALA A 197 -21.35 4.65 10.02
N THR A 198 -22.32 5.10 10.81
CA THR A 198 -22.22 6.29 11.66
C THR A 198 -21.48 6.05 12.99
N LYS A 199 -21.38 4.80 13.43
CA LYS A 199 -20.79 4.43 14.73
C LYS A 199 -19.29 4.19 14.66
N ILE A 200 -18.70 4.03 13.47
CA ILE A 200 -17.29 3.63 13.33
C ILE A 200 -16.30 4.79 13.49
N SER A 201 -16.75 6.04 13.46
CA SER A 201 -15.87 7.22 13.53
C SER A 201 -14.89 7.19 14.71
N PRO A 202 -15.24 6.74 15.94
CA PRO A 202 -14.26 6.63 17.02
C PRO A 202 -13.13 5.65 16.72
N VAL A 203 -13.43 4.51 16.07
CA VAL A 203 -12.42 3.52 15.66
C VAL A 203 -11.52 4.11 14.57
N VAL A 204 -12.11 4.75 13.57
CA VAL A 204 -11.38 5.45 12.49
C VAL A 204 -10.45 6.51 13.06
N LEU A 205 -10.92 7.33 14.00
CA LEU A 205 -10.12 8.38 14.62
C LEU A 205 -8.97 7.84 15.48
N ALA A 206 -9.14 6.70 16.12
CA ALA A 206 -8.09 6.04 16.91
C ALA A 206 -7.00 5.48 15.97
N VAL A 207 -7.38 4.79 14.88
CA VAL A 207 -6.43 4.34 13.84
C VAL A 207 -5.73 5.53 13.19
N LEU A 208 -6.46 6.61 12.91
CA LEU A 208 -5.91 7.86 12.36
C LEU A 208 -4.87 8.48 13.31
N ALA A 209 -5.13 8.52 14.61
CA ALA A 209 -4.18 9.04 15.60
C ALA A 209 -2.85 8.24 15.57
N GLN A 210 -2.93 6.92 15.44
CA GLN A 210 -1.74 6.07 15.28
C GLN A 210 -0.99 6.40 13.97
N ALA A 211 -1.70 6.59 12.87
CA ALA A 211 -1.11 6.98 11.59
C ALA A 211 -0.43 8.36 11.67
N GLU A 212 -1.05 9.33 12.34
CA GLU A 212 -0.49 10.67 12.58
C GLU A 212 0.77 10.63 13.45
N GLN A 213 0.78 9.79 14.50
CA GLN A 213 1.96 9.56 15.33
C GLN A 213 3.13 9.01 14.50
N ARG A 214 2.89 8.01 13.66
CA ARG A 214 3.90 7.48 12.74
C ARG A 214 4.39 8.54 11.74
N THR A 215 3.49 9.34 11.18
CA THR A 215 3.83 10.46 10.30
C THR A 215 4.74 11.48 10.99
N ALA A 216 4.48 11.82 12.25
CA ALA A 216 5.27 12.76 13.02
C ALA A 216 6.65 12.22 13.41
N ALA A 217 6.81 10.91 13.54
CA ALA A 217 8.06 10.26 13.90
C ALA A 217 9.09 10.16 12.76
N VAL A 218 8.69 10.44 11.50
CA VAL A 218 9.60 10.42 10.35
C VAL A 218 10.60 11.56 10.46
N SER A 219 11.89 11.24 10.34
CA SER A 219 12.98 12.20 10.42
C SER A 219 12.92 13.25 9.29
N GLY A 220 13.26 14.49 9.61
CA GLY A 220 13.46 15.55 8.60
C GLY A 220 14.62 15.25 7.65
N ALA A 221 15.57 14.38 8.06
CA ALA A 221 16.69 13.93 7.25
C ALA A 221 16.34 12.72 6.34
N ALA A 222 15.14 12.16 6.44
CA ALA A 222 14.70 11.07 5.56
C ALA A 222 14.79 11.49 4.08
N PRO A 223 15.11 10.56 3.14
CA PRO A 223 15.25 10.89 1.73
C PRO A 223 13.94 11.40 1.12
N LYS A 224 14.06 12.20 0.06
CA LYS A 224 12.91 12.86 -0.60
C LYS A 224 11.75 11.91 -0.94
N PRO A 225 11.97 10.70 -1.49
CA PRO A 225 10.86 9.78 -1.79
C PRO A 225 10.02 9.46 -0.55
N LEU A 226 10.67 9.15 0.60
CA LEU A 226 9.96 8.89 1.85
C LEU A 226 9.25 10.13 2.39
N ARG A 227 9.90 11.31 2.37
CA ARG A 227 9.29 12.55 2.82
C ARG A 227 8.07 12.95 1.98
N ARG A 228 8.11 12.72 0.65
CA ARG A 228 6.96 12.95 -0.25
C ARG A 228 5.80 12.02 0.10
N MET A 229 6.06 10.73 0.27
CA MET A 229 5.03 9.77 0.67
C MET A 229 4.45 10.10 2.04
N ASN A 230 5.30 10.47 3.01
CA ASN A 230 4.87 10.92 4.33
C ASN A 230 4.01 12.20 4.27
N LYS A 231 4.40 13.16 3.43
CA LYS A 231 3.61 14.39 3.22
C LYS A 231 2.25 14.09 2.57
N LEU A 232 2.21 13.18 1.62
CA LEU A 232 0.96 12.72 1.02
C LEU A 232 0.05 12.06 2.06
N SER A 233 0.58 11.18 2.91
CA SER A 233 -0.14 10.58 4.03
C SER A 233 -0.74 11.64 4.94
N ARG A 234 0.06 12.64 5.34
CA ARG A 234 -0.39 13.77 6.17
C ARG A 234 -1.53 14.56 5.53
N MET A 235 -1.53 14.73 4.22
CA MET A 235 -2.61 15.43 3.53
C MET A 235 -3.94 14.67 3.62
N TYR A 236 -3.91 13.35 3.41
CA TYR A 236 -5.09 12.49 3.56
C TYR A 236 -5.54 12.36 5.03
N GLN A 237 -4.61 12.27 5.96
CA GLN A 237 -4.92 12.27 7.41
C GLN A 237 -5.67 13.53 7.81
N LYS A 238 -5.23 14.71 7.35
CA LYS A 238 -5.94 15.96 7.57
C LYS A 238 -7.36 15.96 6.98
N GLN A 239 -7.55 15.32 5.84
CA GLN A 239 -8.86 15.20 5.21
C GLN A 239 -9.80 14.33 6.06
N ILE A 240 -9.34 13.15 6.50
CA ILE A 240 -10.10 12.26 7.40
C ILE A 240 -10.41 12.97 8.74
N ARG A 241 -9.43 13.68 9.30
CA ARG A 241 -9.61 14.44 10.55
C ARG A 241 -10.68 15.52 10.42
N ARG A 242 -10.68 16.27 9.31
CA ARG A 242 -11.68 17.31 9.03
C ARG A 242 -13.08 16.76 8.84
N ALA A 243 -13.20 15.54 8.33
CA ALA A 243 -14.47 14.83 8.21
C ALA A 243 -14.93 14.20 9.54
N GLY A 244 -14.21 14.42 10.66
CA GLY A 244 -14.57 13.83 11.96
C GLY A 244 -14.48 12.31 11.99
N GLY A 245 -13.68 11.71 11.10
CA GLY A 245 -13.60 10.24 10.95
C GLY A 245 -14.70 9.63 10.09
N ASP A 246 -15.57 10.44 9.50
CA ASP A 246 -16.55 9.95 8.51
C ASP A 246 -15.86 9.67 7.18
N ILE A 247 -15.51 8.40 6.97
CA ILE A 247 -14.85 7.94 5.75
C ILE A 247 -15.81 7.77 4.56
N PHE A 248 -17.12 7.86 4.78
CA PHE A 248 -18.14 7.83 3.74
C PHE A 248 -18.48 9.22 3.21
N ALA A 249 -17.97 10.28 3.85
CA ALA A 249 -18.18 11.65 3.41
C ALA A 249 -17.73 11.84 1.95
N PRO A 250 -18.47 12.59 1.13
CA PRO A 250 -18.13 12.83 -0.29
C PRO A 250 -16.72 13.38 -0.49
N ALA A 251 -16.21 14.15 0.47
CA ALA A 251 -14.85 14.69 0.45
C ALA A 251 -13.78 13.60 0.43
N MET A 252 -14.05 12.37 0.89
CA MET A 252 -13.09 11.26 0.90
C MET A 252 -12.83 10.69 -0.49
N GLY A 253 -13.75 10.85 -1.43
CA GLY A 253 -13.60 10.42 -2.82
C GLY A 253 -12.72 11.35 -3.69
N VAL A 254 -12.31 12.50 -3.16
CA VAL A 254 -11.56 13.52 -3.92
C VAL A 254 -10.13 13.63 -3.39
N PRO A 255 -9.09 13.66 -4.26
CA PRO A 255 -7.72 13.91 -3.84
C PRO A 255 -7.57 15.25 -3.09
N PRO A 256 -6.62 15.36 -2.14
CA PRO A 256 -6.36 16.62 -1.44
C PRO A 256 -6.04 17.78 -2.40
N LEU A 257 -6.63 18.94 -2.14
CA LEU A 257 -6.45 20.12 -2.98
C LEU A 257 -4.97 20.49 -3.15
N LEU A 258 -4.56 20.78 -4.39
CA LEU A 258 -3.19 21.13 -4.76
C LEU A 258 -2.16 20.06 -4.35
N ARG A 259 -2.57 18.79 -4.32
CA ARG A 259 -1.70 17.66 -3.95
C ARG A 259 -0.40 17.69 -4.74
N GLU A 260 -0.47 17.80 -6.05
CA GLU A 260 0.67 17.82 -6.96
C GLU A 260 1.64 18.97 -6.63
N LEU A 261 1.11 20.19 -6.50
CA LEU A 261 1.91 21.36 -6.21
C LEU A 261 2.59 21.27 -4.82
N ARG A 262 1.87 20.79 -3.82
CA ARG A 262 2.40 20.66 -2.47
C ARG A 262 3.54 19.65 -2.36
N LEU A 263 3.53 18.58 -3.17
CA LEU A 263 4.57 17.55 -3.18
C LEU A 263 5.86 18.02 -3.86
N LEU A 264 5.85 19.11 -4.64
CA LEU A 264 7.07 19.71 -5.20
C LEU A 264 7.99 20.27 -4.11
N PHE A 265 7.43 20.83 -3.05
CA PHE A 265 8.16 21.51 -1.98
C PHE A 265 8.44 20.56 -0.79
N VAL A 266 9.20 19.48 -1.07
CA VAL A 266 9.64 18.48 -0.08
C VAL A 266 11.14 18.39 -0.02
#